data_acc8633994e36a7438d46358343abc03
#
_entry.id   acc8633994e36a7438d46358343abc03
#
_cell.length_a   1.000
_cell.length_b   1.000
_cell.length_c   1.000
_cell.angle_alpha   90.00
_cell.angle_beta   90.00
_cell.angle_gamma   90.00
#
_symmetry.space_group_name_H-M   'P 1'
#
loop_
_entity.id
_entity.type
_entity.pdbx_description
1 polymer ?
#
loop_
_entity_poly.entity_id
_entity_poly.type
_entity_poly.pdbx_seq_one_letter_code
_entity_poly.pdbx_strand_id
1 'polypeptide(L)'
;MSKCEIIAISNQKGGVGKTTTTFNLGAGLASQGKKVLLIDADPQGNLTTCMGWTEDELSLTLNDLLINTLNDKQNDFDACIKHHSENMDLIPSDIQLSSIEMTLVGAMSREYTMKNCIKELREKYDYILIDTQPSLGMLTINALASADKVIIPLQPQYLAAKGMTQLLSTIIKVRQQINPNLKIDGIVLTIVDKRANLTKDIYNQLKDSYGSAIKIYDTQVPRAIKVAEATQHGKSIFTYDKNSKVADAYSSLAKEVLIDGKERNKNANSKDYTR
;
A
#
# COMPACT_ATOMS: atom_id res chain seq x y z
N MET A 1 -7.88 -5.57 -21.67
CA MET A 1 -6.77 -5.16 -20.78
C MET A 1 -7.22 -5.39 -19.34
N SER A 2 -6.40 -5.96 -18.47
CA SER A 2 -6.75 -6.05 -17.05
C SER A 2 -6.84 -4.62 -16.50
N LYS A 3 -7.88 -4.33 -15.74
CA LYS A 3 -8.06 -3.00 -15.14
C LYS A 3 -6.99 -2.84 -14.06
N CYS A 4 -6.21 -1.74 -14.07
CA CYS A 4 -5.26 -1.41 -13.00
C CYS A 4 -5.93 -1.47 -11.63
N GLU A 5 -5.28 -2.08 -10.66
CA GLU A 5 -5.76 -2.16 -9.28
C GLU A 5 -4.90 -1.28 -8.37
N ILE A 6 -5.53 -0.32 -7.69
CA ILE A 6 -4.86 0.56 -6.71
C ILE A 6 -5.09 0.01 -5.31
N ILE A 7 -4.02 -0.28 -4.58
CA ILE A 7 -4.06 -0.86 -3.24
C ILE A 7 -3.37 0.08 -2.26
N ALA A 8 -4.10 0.58 -1.27
CA ALA A 8 -3.50 1.31 -0.15
C ALA A 8 -3.01 0.32 0.91
N ILE A 9 -1.76 0.48 1.36
CA ILE A 9 -1.20 -0.27 2.48
C ILE A 9 -1.29 0.63 3.71
N SER A 10 -2.27 0.38 4.59
CA SER A 10 -2.63 1.35 5.62
C SER A 10 -2.76 0.73 7.00
N ASN A 11 -2.18 1.39 7.98
CA ASN A 11 -2.40 1.19 9.42
C ASN A 11 -1.95 2.46 10.16
N GLN A 12 -2.75 2.91 11.15
CA GLN A 12 -2.40 4.08 11.95
C GLN A 12 -1.23 3.83 12.92
N LYS A 13 -0.92 2.56 13.21
CA LYS A 13 0.20 2.21 14.09
C LYS A 13 1.51 2.26 13.30
N GLY A 14 2.52 2.97 13.86
CA GLY A 14 3.89 2.96 13.35
C GLY A 14 4.57 1.60 13.56
N GLY A 15 5.53 1.25 12.69
CA GLY A 15 6.36 0.06 12.86
C GLY A 15 5.68 -1.28 12.61
N VAL A 16 4.48 -1.31 12.02
CA VAL A 16 3.77 -2.56 11.69
C VAL A 16 4.18 -3.15 10.34
N GLY A 17 5.17 -2.58 9.67
CA GLY A 17 5.70 -3.08 8.39
C GLY A 17 4.89 -2.64 7.17
N LYS A 18 4.24 -1.47 7.18
CA LYS A 18 3.56 -0.90 5.98
C LYS A 18 4.52 -0.77 4.82
N THR A 19 5.55 0.04 4.97
CA THR A 19 6.60 0.30 3.96
C THR A 19 7.26 -0.98 3.48
N THR A 20 7.63 -1.86 4.41
CA THR A 20 8.20 -3.17 4.10
C THR A 20 7.25 -4.02 3.26
N THR A 21 5.96 -4.00 3.59
CA THR A 21 4.93 -4.75 2.85
C THR A 21 4.73 -4.13 1.48
N THR A 22 4.67 -2.80 1.37
CA THR A 22 4.52 -2.10 0.08
C THR A 22 5.66 -2.47 -0.87
N PHE A 23 6.91 -2.35 -0.42
CA PHE A 23 8.08 -2.65 -1.24
C PHE A 23 8.12 -4.13 -1.65
N ASN A 24 8.03 -5.06 -0.69
CA ASN A 24 8.20 -6.48 -0.99
C ASN A 24 6.97 -7.10 -1.68
N LEU A 25 5.76 -6.63 -1.42
CA LEU A 25 4.59 -7.02 -2.22
C LEU A 25 4.74 -6.52 -3.66
N GLY A 26 5.19 -5.28 -3.85
CA GLY A 26 5.47 -4.72 -5.17
C GLY A 26 6.48 -5.57 -5.93
N ALA A 27 7.61 -5.90 -5.31
CA ALA A 27 8.64 -6.78 -5.88
C ALA A 27 8.09 -8.19 -6.20
N GLY A 28 7.27 -8.74 -5.31
CA GLY A 28 6.59 -10.02 -5.53
C GLY A 28 5.65 -9.99 -6.74
N LEU A 29 4.88 -8.92 -6.93
CA LEU A 29 4.01 -8.73 -8.09
C LEU A 29 4.82 -8.52 -9.38
N ALA A 30 5.88 -7.70 -9.34
CA ALA A 30 6.77 -7.46 -10.47
C ALA A 30 7.47 -8.77 -10.92
N SER A 31 7.88 -9.62 -9.99
CA SER A 31 8.45 -10.95 -10.30
C SER A 31 7.47 -11.89 -11.00
N GLN A 32 6.17 -11.61 -10.92
CA GLN A 32 5.10 -12.32 -11.66
C GLN A 32 4.76 -11.64 -13.00
N GLY A 33 5.62 -10.73 -13.48
CA GLY A 33 5.46 -10.04 -14.76
C GLY A 33 4.42 -8.93 -14.75
N LYS A 34 4.08 -8.37 -13.58
CA LYS A 34 3.17 -7.24 -13.46
C LYS A 34 3.92 -5.92 -13.56
N LYS A 35 3.30 -4.93 -14.22
CA LYS A 35 3.77 -3.54 -14.19
C LYS A 35 3.30 -2.91 -12.88
N VAL A 36 4.25 -2.54 -12.02
CA VAL A 36 3.97 -2.09 -10.66
C VAL A 36 4.52 -0.70 -10.43
N LEU A 37 3.68 0.20 -9.94
CA LEU A 37 4.06 1.51 -9.41
C LEU A 37 3.87 1.51 -7.90
N LEU A 38 4.88 1.96 -7.18
CA LEU A 38 4.80 2.27 -5.76
C LEU A 38 4.68 3.78 -5.57
N ILE A 39 3.85 4.22 -4.63
CA ILE A 39 3.69 5.63 -4.26
C ILE A 39 4.02 5.76 -2.78
N ASP A 40 5.05 6.54 -2.47
CA ASP A 40 5.38 6.90 -1.10
C ASP A 40 4.49 8.08 -0.68
N ALA A 41 3.50 7.82 0.17
CA ALA A 41 2.60 8.84 0.71
C ALA A 41 2.85 9.09 2.20
N ASP A 42 4.08 8.84 2.66
CA ASP A 42 4.57 9.22 3.98
C ASP A 42 5.60 10.36 3.84
N PRO A 43 5.41 11.52 4.48
CA PRO A 43 6.39 12.62 4.48
C PRO A 43 7.78 12.22 5.00
N GLN A 44 7.89 11.10 5.71
CA GLN A 44 9.18 10.58 6.16
C GLN A 44 10.01 9.95 5.05
N GLY A 45 9.46 9.74 3.83
CA GLY A 45 10.18 9.21 2.69
C GLY A 45 10.77 7.81 2.90
N ASN A 46 10.17 7.02 3.80
CA ASN A 46 10.75 5.72 4.18
C ASN A 46 10.75 4.72 3.02
N LEU A 47 9.70 4.69 2.19
CA LEU A 47 9.66 3.81 1.02
C LEU A 47 10.71 4.25 -0.01
N THR A 48 10.83 5.54 -0.23
CA THR A 48 11.81 6.17 -1.12
C THR A 48 13.24 5.74 -0.73
N THR A 49 13.59 5.91 0.55
CA THR A 49 14.89 5.49 1.08
C THR A 49 15.09 3.97 1.01
N CYS A 50 14.07 3.18 1.36
CA CYS A 50 14.13 1.71 1.30
C CYS A 50 14.35 1.18 -0.12
N MET A 51 13.93 1.93 -1.14
CA MET A 51 14.15 1.60 -2.55
C MET A 51 15.47 2.16 -3.10
N GLY A 52 16.29 2.83 -2.28
CA GLY A 52 17.66 3.22 -2.58
C GLY A 52 17.84 4.64 -3.10
N TRP A 53 16.85 5.52 -2.98
CA TRP A 53 17.00 6.93 -3.36
C TRP A 53 17.19 7.82 -2.13
N THR A 54 18.06 8.83 -2.30
CA THR A 54 18.28 9.91 -1.34
C THR A 54 17.56 11.18 -1.79
N GLU A 55 17.31 12.11 -0.88
CA GLU A 55 16.62 13.37 -1.20
C GLU A 55 17.32 14.17 -2.31
N ASP A 56 18.66 14.16 -2.34
CA ASP A 56 19.46 14.88 -3.36
C ASP A 56 19.28 14.33 -4.78
N GLU A 57 18.77 13.12 -4.92
CA GLU A 57 18.51 12.46 -6.21
C GLU A 57 17.10 12.71 -6.74
N LEU A 58 16.25 13.39 -5.95
CA LEU A 58 14.85 13.66 -6.30
C LEU A 58 14.73 15.01 -7.00
N SER A 59 14.22 15.01 -8.22
CA SER A 59 13.90 16.23 -8.96
C SER A 59 12.48 16.71 -8.68
N LEU A 60 11.52 15.79 -8.63
CA LEU A 60 10.14 16.00 -8.27
C LEU A 60 9.68 14.87 -7.34
N THR A 61 8.72 15.17 -6.48
CA THR A 61 8.15 14.24 -5.52
C THR A 61 6.62 14.21 -5.60
N LEU A 62 5.97 13.36 -4.82
CA LEU A 62 4.51 13.33 -4.70
C LEU A 62 3.96 14.70 -4.29
N ASN A 63 4.69 15.47 -3.47
CA ASN A 63 4.28 16.82 -3.09
C ASN A 63 4.07 17.71 -4.30
N ASP A 64 5.03 17.75 -5.23
CA ASP A 64 4.95 18.59 -6.44
C ASP A 64 3.78 18.19 -7.32
N LEU A 65 3.57 16.89 -7.51
CA LEU A 65 2.46 16.37 -8.30
C LEU A 65 1.10 16.77 -7.69
N LEU A 66 0.95 16.68 -6.36
CA LEU A 66 -0.29 17.07 -5.70
C LEU A 66 -0.52 18.59 -5.75
N ILE A 67 0.54 19.41 -5.57
CA ILE A 67 0.45 20.87 -5.72
C ILE A 67 0.07 21.25 -7.15
N ASN A 68 0.67 20.62 -8.16
CA ASN A 68 0.31 20.86 -9.55
C ASN A 68 -1.16 20.53 -9.81
N THR A 69 -1.62 19.39 -9.31
CA THR A 69 -3.01 18.96 -9.45
C THR A 69 -3.98 19.94 -8.79
N LEU A 70 -3.66 20.48 -7.60
CA LEU A 70 -4.47 21.46 -6.90
C LEU A 70 -4.56 22.80 -7.66
N ASN A 71 -3.55 23.12 -8.45
CA ASN A 71 -3.47 24.34 -9.24
C ASN A 71 -3.86 24.14 -10.72
N ASP A 72 -4.52 23.01 -11.06
CA ASP A 72 -4.92 22.63 -12.43
C ASP A 72 -3.74 22.66 -13.43
N LYS A 73 -2.51 22.38 -12.96
CA LYS A 73 -1.31 22.27 -13.78
C LYS A 73 -1.08 20.82 -14.21
N GLN A 74 -0.45 20.66 -15.37
CA GLN A 74 -0.02 19.36 -15.86
C GLN A 74 1.12 18.79 -15.01
N ASN A 75 1.06 17.50 -14.70
CA ASN A 75 2.11 16.78 -14.00
C ASN A 75 3.16 16.23 -14.96
N ASP A 76 4.43 16.39 -14.60
CA ASP A 76 5.56 15.76 -15.29
C ASP A 76 5.93 14.45 -14.59
N PHE A 77 5.22 13.38 -14.97
CA PHE A 77 5.47 12.05 -14.38
C PHE A 77 6.81 11.47 -14.82
N ASP A 78 7.30 11.81 -16.01
CA ASP A 78 8.57 11.28 -16.51
C ASP A 78 9.75 11.84 -15.70
N ALA A 79 9.66 13.08 -15.24
CA ALA A 79 10.65 13.68 -14.35
C ALA A 79 10.53 13.18 -12.89
N CYS A 80 9.33 12.79 -12.45
CA CYS A 80 9.08 12.38 -11.07
C CYS A 80 9.34 10.88 -10.83
N ILE A 81 8.89 10.02 -11.76
CA ILE A 81 8.94 8.56 -11.57
C ILE A 81 10.39 8.06 -11.60
N LYS A 82 10.76 7.31 -10.58
CA LYS A 82 12.05 6.62 -10.47
C LYS A 82 11.89 5.16 -10.85
N HIS A 83 12.79 4.66 -11.70
CA HIS A 83 12.77 3.28 -12.18
C HIS A 83 13.70 2.40 -11.35
N HIS A 84 13.14 1.44 -10.63
CA HIS A 84 13.91 0.53 -9.80
C HIS A 84 14.42 -0.69 -10.59
N SER A 85 15.62 -1.17 -10.26
CA SER A 85 16.28 -2.31 -10.95
C SER A 85 15.50 -3.63 -10.88
N GLU A 86 14.53 -3.74 -9.97
CA GLU A 86 13.66 -4.92 -9.83
C GLU A 86 12.33 -4.77 -10.61
N ASN A 87 12.33 -3.98 -11.70
CA ASN A 87 11.19 -3.77 -12.61
C ASN A 87 9.96 -3.20 -11.90
N MET A 88 10.17 -2.27 -11.01
CA MET A 88 9.14 -1.47 -10.36
C MET A 88 9.44 0.01 -10.54
N ASP A 89 8.41 0.81 -10.51
CA ASP A 89 8.51 2.25 -10.53
C ASP A 89 8.09 2.84 -9.17
N LEU A 90 8.60 4.04 -8.86
CA LEU A 90 8.32 4.75 -7.63
C LEU A 90 7.97 6.21 -7.92
N ILE A 91 6.87 6.71 -7.34
CA ILE A 91 6.68 8.12 -7.08
C ILE A 91 7.22 8.38 -5.67
N PRO A 92 8.35 9.12 -5.55
CA PRO A 92 9.03 9.32 -4.27
C PRO A 92 8.33 10.38 -3.42
N SER A 93 8.69 10.40 -2.13
CA SER A 93 8.28 11.40 -1.15
C SER A 93 9.49 12.01 -0.45
N ASP A 94 9.27 13.21 0.07
CA ASP A 94 10.18 13.92 0.96
C ASP A 94 9.41 14.64 2.06
N ILE A 95 10.15 15.32 2.96
CA ILE A 95 9.56 16.02 4.12
C ILE A 95 8.61 17.15 3.70
N GLN A 96 8.73 17.70 2.47
CA GLN A 96 7.87 18.77 1.98
C GLN A 96 6.42 18.30 1.84
N LEU A 97 6.19 16.98 1.64
CA LEU A 97 4.85 16.40 1.60
C LEU A 97 4.04 16.68 2.89
N SER A 98 4.70 16.95 4.02
CA SER A 98 4.00 17.33 5.26
C SER A 98 3.20 18.63 5.11
N SER A 99 3.65 19.55 4.25
CA SER A 99 2.99 20.83 4.01
C SER A 99 1.68 20.72 3.24
N ILE A 100 1.52 19.63 2.46
CA ILE A 100 0.32 19.42 1.63
C ILE A 100 -0.94 19.28 2.48
N GLU A 101 -0.84 18.70 3.69
CA GLU A 101 -2.01 18.56 4.57
C GLU A 101 -2.62 19.93 4.93
N MET A 102 -1.79 20.95 5.15
CA MET A 102 -2.25 22.33 5.40
C MET A 102 -2.85 22.96 4.14
N THR A 103 -2.23 22.74 2.99
CA THR A 103 -2.72 23.24 1.69
C THR A 103 -4.08 22.63 1.36
N LEU A 104 -4.27 21.34 1.60
CA LEU A 104 -5.53 20.63 1.38
C LEU A 104 -6.69 21.16 2.25
N VAL A 105 -6.42 21.74 3.41
CA VAL A 105 -7.50 22.26 4.30
C VAL A 105 -8.39 23.28 3.58
N GLY A 106 -7.80 24.16 2.77
CA GLY A 106 -8.51 25.21 2.02
C GLY A 106 -8.98 24.79 0.62
N ALA A 107 -8.62 23.62 0.13
CA ALA A 107 -8.91 23.20 -1.23
C ALA A 107 -10.32 22.58 -1.38
N MET A 108 -10.96 22.85 -2.51
CA MET A 108 -12.21 22.17 -2.88
C MET A 108 -11.93 20.73 -3.30
N SER A 109 -12.85 19.81 -2.93
CA SER A 109 -12.71 18.38 -3.27
C SER A 109 -11.36 17.77 -2.86
N ARG A 110 -10.78 18.27 -1.81
CA ARG A 110 -9.45 17.96 -1.27
C ARG A 110 -9.19 16.47 -1.04
N GLU A 111 -10.24 15.68 -0.81
CA GLU A 111 -10.17 14.24 -0.62
C GLU A 111 -9.83 13.48 -1.92
N TYR A 112 -10.03 14.11 -3.07
CA TYR A 112 -9.83 13.51 -4.39
C TYR A 112 -8.54 13.96 -5.08
N THR A 113 -7.72 14.80 -4.46
CA THR A 113 -6.51 15.37 -5.07
C THR A 113 -5.57 14.28 -5.58
N MET A 114 -5.25 13.28 -4.75
CA MET A 114 -4.38 12.17 -5.16
C MET A 114 -5.05 11.32 -6.25
N LYS A 115 -6.36 11.05 -6.14
CA LYS A 115 -7.11 10.30 -7.15
C LYS A 115 -7.04 10.98 -8.53
N ASN A 116 -7.22 12.30 -8.56
CA ASN A 116 -7.13 13.08 -9.79
C ASN A 116 -5.69 13.11 -10.32
N CYS A 117 -4.71 13.26 -9.44
CA CYS A 117 -3.29 13.26 -9.76
C CYS A 117 -2.86 11.98 -10.49
N ILE A 118 -3.21 10.81 -9.94
CA ILE A 118 -2.71 9.53 -10.47
C ILE A 118 -3.64 8.87 -11.49
N LYS A 119 -4.71 9.55 -11.92
CA LYS A 119 -5.75 8.97 -12.77
C LYS A 119 -5.23 8.36 -14.06
N GLU A 120 -4.35 9.06 -14.76
CA GLU A 120 -3.80 8.60 -16.04
C GLU A 120 -2.80 7.44 -15.90
N LEU A 121 -2.19 7.27 -14.71
CA LEU A 121 -1.26 6.18 -14.45
C LEU A 121 -1.94 4.80 -14.44
N ARG A 122 -3.27 4.77 -14.25
CA ARG A 122 -4.05 3.51 -14.35
C ARG A 122 -3.95 2.82 -15.72
N GLU A 123 -3.60 3.55 -16.77
CA GLU A 123 -3.44 2.98 -18.11
C GLU A 123 -2.06 2.37 -18.33
N LYS A 124 -1.07 2.77 -17.51
CA LYS A 124 0.33 2.37 -17.65
C LYS A 124 0.70 1.16 -16.80
N TYR A 125 -0.01 0.92 -15.67
CA TYR A 125 0.34 -0.09 -14.67
C TYR A 125 -0.77 -1.11 -14.45
N ASP A 126 -0.37 -2.33 -14.04
CA ASP A 126 -1.31 -3.37 -13.57
C ASP A 126 -1.69 -3.15 -12.10
N TYR A 127 -0.71 -2.69 -11.29
CA TYR A 127 -0.86 -2.42 -9.86
C TYR A 127 -0.22 -1.09 -9.49
N ILE A 128 -0.92 -0.33 -8.63
CA ILE A 128 -0.38 0.83 -7.94
C ILE A 128 -0.53 0.57 -6.45
N LEU A 129 0.59 0.52 -5.72
CA LEU A 129 0.59 0.33 -4.27
C LEU A 129 0.92 1.67 -3.59
N ILE A 130 0.09 2.11 -2.65
CA ILE A 130 0.27 3.37 -1.92
C ILE A 130 0.70 3.06 -0.49
N ASP A 131 1.94 3.41 -0.12
CA ASP A 131 2.42 3.35 1.26
C ASP A 131 1.90 4.57 2.04
N THR A 132 1.18 4.36 3.14
CA THR A 132 0.59 5.45 3.91
C THR A 132 1.35 5.73 5.20
N GLN A 133 1.37 7.01 5.60
CA GLN A 133 1.88 7.42 6.91
C GLN A 133 1.10 6.78 8.08
N PRO A 134 1.69 6.71 9.29
CA PRO A 134 1.03 6.15 10.48
C PRO A 134 0.06 7.15 11.12
N SER A 135 -0.84 7.72 10.32
CA SER A 135 -1.88 8.65 10.77
C SER A 135 -3.15 8.45 9.96
N LEU A 136 -4.26 9.01 10.41
CA LEU A 136 -5.53 9.05 9.69
C LEU A 136 -5.81 10.48 9.17
N GLY A 137 -4.74 11.23 8.82
CA GLY A 137 -4.79 12.58 8.27
C GLY A 137 -5.26 12.62 6.81
N MET A 138 -5.21 13.82 6.21
CA MET A 138 -5.71 14.06 4.86
C MET A 138 -4.97 13.27 3.77
N LEU A 139 -3.66 13.02 3.93
CA LEU A 139 -2.91 12.18 2.99
C LEU A 139 -3.43 10.72 2.99
N THR A 140 -3.69 10.16 4.18
CA THR A 140 -4.27 8.81 4.27
C THR A 140 -5.68 8.77 3.70
N ILE A 141 -6.51 9.80 3.93
CA ILE A 141 -7.85 9.90 3.32
C ILE A 141 -7.72 9.95 1.79
N ASN A 142 -6.77 10.73 1.23
CA ASN A 142 -6.49 10.80 -0.19
C ASN A 142 -6.05 9.45 -0.78
N ALA A 143 -5.18 8.71 -0.08
CA ALA A 143 -4.78 7.37 -0.46
C ALA A 143 -6.00 6.42 -0.52
N LEU A 144 -6.86 6.44 0.51
CA LEU A 144 -8.08 5.62 0.56
C LEU A 144 -9.12 6.04 -0.49
N ALA A 145 -9.23 7.35 -0.78
CA ALA A 145 -10.12 7.87 -1.83
C ALA A 145 -9.69 7.43 -3.23
N SER A 146 -8.39 7.23 -3.44
CA SER A 146 -7.78 6.79 -4.71
C SER A 146 -7.83 5.28 -4.90
N ALA A 147 -7.83 4.52 -3.81
CA ALA A 147 -7.64 3.07 -3.81
C ALA A 147 -8.93 2.31 -4.20
N ASP A 148 -8.73 1.17 -4.85
CA ASP A 148 -9.78 0.16 -5.05
C ASP A 148 -9.86 -0.78 -3.83
N LYS A 149 -8.71 -1.00 -3.17
CA LYS A 149 -8.55 -1.92 -2.05
C LYS A 149 -7.64 -1.37 -0.95
N VAL A 150 -7.81 -1.90 0.25
CA VAL A 150 -6.90 -1.66 1.39
C VAL A 150 -6.38 -3.00 1.90
N ILE A 151 -5.06 -3.12 2.02
CA ILE A 151 -4.39 -4.18 2.79
C ILE A 151 -3.94 -3.58 4.11
N ILE A 152 -4.21 -4.29 5.21
CA ILE A 152 -3.91 -3.84 6.57
C ILE A 152 -2.81 -4.72 7.16
N PRO A 153 -1.53 -4.27 7.12
CA PRO A 153 -0.46 -4.94 7.85
C PRO A 153 -0.68 -4.78 9.35
N LEU A 154 -0.61 -5.88 10.09
CA LEU A 154 -0.85 -5.90 11.53
C LEU A 154 0.22 -6.73 12.24
N GLN A 155 0.92 -6.11 13.20
CA GLN A 155 1.80 -6.84 14.10
C GLN A 155 0.97 -7.46 15.24
N PRO A 156 1.11 -8.77 15.52
CA PRO A 156 0.38 -9.44 16.59
C PRO A 156 0.87 -8.99 17.98
N GLN A 157 0.23 -7.95 18.50
CA GLN A 157 0.49 -7.36 19.83
C GLN A 157 -0.83 -7.15 20.55
N TYR A 158 -0.81 -7.18 21.88
CA TYR A 158 -2.00 -7.09 22.75
C TYR A 158 -2.93 -5.89 22.47
N LEU A 159 -2.37 -4.73 22.07
CA LEU A 159 -3.15 -3.53 21.75
C LEU A 159 -3.52 -3.38 20.26
N ALA A 160 -3.26 -4.39 19.44
CA ALA A 160 -3.52 -4.32 17.99
C ALA A 160 -5.02 -4.10 17.67
N ALA A 161 -5.92 -4.70 18.45
CA ALA A 161 -7.36 -4.60 18.24
C ALA A 161 -7.90 -3.15 18.37
N LYS A 162 -7.39 -2.36 19.33
CA LYS A 162 -7.86 -0.98 19.54
C LYS A 162 -7.51 -0.05 18.36
N GLY A 163 -6.28 -0.14 17.85
CA GLY A 163 -5.86 0.63 16.69
C GLY A 163 -6.60 0.23 15.42
N MET A 164 -6.95 -1.06 15.28
CA MET A 164 -7.73 -1.55 14.16
C MET A 164 -9.13 -0.95 14.11
N THR A 165 -9.83 -0.85 15.23
CA THR A 165 -11.20 -0.32 15.30
C THR A 165 -11.25 1.11 14.73
N GLN A 166 -10.28 1.96 15.05
CA GLN A 166 -10.25 3.32 14.56
C GLN A 166 -9.97 3.39 13.05
N LEU A 167 -9.02 2.59 12.55
CA LEU A 167 -8.74 2.48 11.12
C LEU A 167 -9.98 1.98 10.35
N LEU A 168 -10.63 0.93 10.82
CA LEU A 168 -11.84 0.38 10.20
C LEU A 168 -12.97 1.42 10.17
N SER A 169 -13.16 2.18 11.25
CA SER A 169 -14.13 3.28 11.29
C SER A 169 -13.82 4.34 10.22
N THR A 170 -12.55 4.70 10.04
CA THR A 170 -12.14 5.65 9.00
C THR A 170 -12.37 5.10 7.59
N ILE A 171 -12.00 3.84 7.33
CA ILE A 171 -12.25 3.19 6.03
C ILE A 171 -13.75 3.15 5.72
N ILE A 172 -14.59 2.82 6.71
CA ILE A 172 -16.05 2.80 6.54
C ILE A 172 -16.57 4.19 6.19
N LYS A 173 -16.11 5.25 6.88
CA LYS A 173 -16.51 6.64 6.57
C LYS A 173 -16.08 7.05 5.16
N VAL A 174 -14.84 6.75 4.78
CA VAL A 174 -14.35 7.02 3.41
C VAL A 174 -15.21 6.27 2.38
N ARG A 175 -15.54 4.99 2.63
CA ARG A 175 -16.41 4.21 1.75
C ARG A 175 -17.80 4.80 1.62
N GLN A 176 -18.39 5.29 2.72
CA GLN A 176 -19.75 5.83 2.71
C GLN A 176 -19.85 7.21 2.05
N GLN A 177 -18.82 8.05 2.21
CA GLN A 177 -18.92 9.47 1.88
C GLN A 177 -18.06 9.89 0.67
N ILE A 178 -16.99 9.14 0.36
CA ILE A 178 -15.96 9.57 -0.59
C ILE A 178 -15.76 8.53 -1.70
N ASN A 179 -15.49 7.26 -1.33
CA ASN A 179 -15.17 6.20 -2.29
C ASN A 179 -16.02 4.94 -2.05
N PRO A 180 -17.26 4.88 -2.59
CA PRO A 180 -18.18 3.76 -2.37
C PRO A 180 -17.63 2.39 -2.83
N ASN A 181 -16.66 2.38 -3.74
CA ASN A 181 -16.08 1.18 -4.30
C ASN A 181 -14.90 0.63 -3.48
N LEU A 182 -14.43 1.38 -2.46
CA LEU A 182 -13.32 0.96 -1.60
C LEU A 182 -13.65 -0.34 -0.86
N LYS A 183 -12.75 -1.32 -0.95
CA LYS A 183 -12.89 -2.61 -0.27
C LYS A 183 -11.71 -2.86 0.66
N ILE A 184 -11.96 -3.50 1.79
CA ILE A 184 -10.88 -4.06 2.59
C ILE A 184 -10.53 -5.40 1.95
N ASP A 185 -9.31 -5.51 1.38
CA ASP A 185 -8.84 -6.74 0.75
C ASP A 185 -8.51 -7.79 1.81
N GLY A 186 -7.82 -7.38 2.87
CA GLY A 186 -7.56 -8.24 4.01
C GLY A 186 -6.56 -7.67 5.01
N ILE A 187 -6.41 -8.42 6.10
CA ILE A 187 -5.43 -8.19 7.16
C ILE A 187 -4.28 -9.18 6.94
N VAL A 188 -3.04 -8.67 6.86
CA VAL A 188 -1.83 -9.50 6.82
C VAL A 188 -1.06 -9.37 8.14
N LEU A 189 -0.78 -10.51 8.79
CA LEU A 189 0.07 -10.51 9.98
C LEU A 189 1.53 -10.35 9.58
N THR A 190 2.19 -9.36 10.19
CA THR A 190 3.57 -8.97 9.92
C THR A 190 4.41 -9.06 11.18
N ILE A 191 5.74 -9.19 11.02
CA ILE A 191 6.70 -9.24 12.13
C ILE A 191 6.31 -10.34 13.14
N VAL A 192 5.86 -11.48 12.58
CA VAL A 192 5.33 -12.60 13.35
C VAL A 192 6.47 -13.41 13.99
N ASP A 193 6.35 -13.69 15.27
CA ASP A 193 7.09 -14.78 15.92
C ASP A 193 6.21 -16.02 16.01
N LYS A 194 6.46 -16.99 15.12
CA LYS A 194 5.68 -18.24 15.08
C LYS A 194 5.81 -19.12 16.33
N ARG A 195 6.82 -18.87 17.19
CA ARG A 195 7.03 -19.61 18.43
C ARG A 195 6.20 -19.07 19.58
N ALA A 196 5.73 -17.81 19.48
CA ALA A 196 4.98 -17.15 20.52
C ALA A 196 3.49 -17.60 20.50
N ASN A 197 2.97 -18.10 21.63
CA ASN A 197 1.55 -18.41 21.79
C ASN A 197 0.68 -17.16 21.51
N LEU A 198 1.16 -16.00 21.91
CA LEU A 198 0.49 -14.72 21.66
C LEU A 198 0.12 -14.52 20.18
N THR A 199 0.95 -14.96 19.23
CA THR A 199 0.63 -14.87 17.80
C THR A 199 -0.60 -15.69 17.44
N LYS A 200 -0.70 -16.91 17.96
CA LYS A 200 -1.86 -17.80 17.73
C LYS A 200 -3.12 -17.23 18.34
N ASP A 201 -3.01 -16.73 19.57
CA ASP A 201 -4.15 -16.17 20.31
C ASP A 201 -4.70 -14.93 19.58
N ILE A 202 -3.83 -14.03 19.13
CA ILE A 202 -4.23 -12.86 18.38
C ILE A 202 -4.81 -13.22 17.01
N TYR A 203 -4.22 -14.20 16.31
CA TYR A 203 -4.79 -14.67 15.04
C TYR A 203 -6.21 -15.21 15.23
N ASN A 204 -6.43 -16.04 16.25
CA ASN A 204 -7.76 -16.58 16.56
C ASN A 204 -8.73 -15.46 16.94
N GLN A 205 -8.31 -14.52 17.79
CA GLN A 205 -9.12 -13.36 18.18
C GLN A 205 -9.51 -12.49 16.98
N LEU A 206 -8.59 -12.27 16.04
CA LEU A 206 -8.89 -11.54 14.80
C LEU A 206 -9.89 -12.32 13.94
N LYS A 207 -9.72 -13.63 13.82
CA LYS A 207 -10.61 -14.50 13.07
C LYS A 207 -12.02 -14.51 13.66
N ASP A 208 -12.13 -14.58 14.97
CA ASP A 208 -13.41 -14.58 15.68
C ASP A 208 -14.10 -13.21 15.59
N SER A 209 -13.33 -12.12 15.71
CA SER A 209 -13.89 -10.75 15.74
C SER A 209 -14.18 -10.19 14.34
N TYR A 210 -13.39 -10.52 13.35
CA TYR A 210 -13.43 -9.89 12.02
C TYR A 210 -13.53 -10.87 10.85
N GLY A 211 -13.20 -12.15 11.03
CA GLY A 211 -13.06 -13.13 9.94
C GLY A 211 -14.32 -13.40 9.13
N SER A 212 -15.51 -13.12 9.69
CA SER A 212 -16.78 -13.19 8.94
C SER A 212 -16.97 -12.04 7.96
N ALA A 213 -16.30 -10.89 8.18
CA ALA A 213 -16.48 -9.67 7.41
C ALA A 213 -15.23 -9.23 6.64
N ILE A 214 -14.05 -9.60 7.13
CA ILE A 214 -12.74 -9.19 6.57
C ILE A 214 -11.88 -10.43 6.41
N LYS A 215 -11.32 -10.62 5.21
CA LYS A 215 -10.32 -11.66 4.94
C LYS A 215 -9.10 -11.45 5.85
N ILE A 216 -8.64 -12.53 6.46
CA ILE A 216 -7.31 -12.58 7.07
C ILE A 216 -6.46 -13.44 6.14
N TYR A 217 -5.36 -12.87 5.63
CA TYR A 217 -4.46 -13.59 4.75
C TYR A 217 -3.90 -14.83 5.45
N ASP A 218 -3.80 -15.95 4.73
CA ASP A 218 -3.16 -17.16 5.25
C ASP A 218 -1.66 -16.94 5.44
N THR A 219 -1.09 -16.08 4.58
CA THR A 219 0.29 -15.67 4.68
C THR A 219 0.54 -14.84 5.93
N GLN A 220 1.56 -15.25 6.69
CA GLN A 220 2.09 -14.52 7.84
C GLN A 220 3.56 -14.19 7.58
N VAL A 221 3.92 -12.89 7.62
CA VAL A 221 5.29 -12.42 7.38
C VAL A 221 6.10 -12.52 8.67
N PRO A 222 7.12 -13.38 8.74
CA PRO A 222 7.91 -13.55 9.95
C PRO A 222 8.82 -12.36 10.21
N ARG A 223 9.18 -12.17 11.49
CA ARG A 223 10.23 -11.21 11.87
C ARG A 223 11.58 -11.67 11.31
N ALA A 224 12.30 -10.78 10.62
CA ALA A 224 13.65 -11.05 10.13
C ALA A 224 14.49 -9.78 10.07
N ILE A 225 15.72 -9.87 10.55
CA ILE A 225 16.73 -8.79 10.54
C ILE A 225 17.12 -8.47 9.10
N LYS A 226 17.23 -9.49 8.25
CA LYS A 226 17.60 -9.36 6.83
C LYS A 226 16.71 -8.44 6.01
N VAL A 227 15.48 -8.20 6.45
CA VAL A 227 14.59 -7.22 5.79
C VAL A 227 15.13 -5.80 5.99
N ALA A 228 15.57 -5.46 7.20
CA ALA A 228 16.18 -4.16 7.47
C ALA A 228 17.54 -4.00 6.76
N GLU A 229 18.33 -5.07 6.69
CA GLU A 229 19.59 -5.07 5.93
C GLU A 229 19.33 -4.87 4.42
N ALA A 230 18.33 -5.54 3.86
CA ALA A 230 17.95 -5.40 2.45
C ALA A 230 17.62 -3.96 2.09
N THR A 231 16.81 -3.27 2.93
CA THR A 231 16.44 -1.87 2.70
C THR A 231 17.62 -0.91 2.78
N GLN A 232 18.66 -1.19 3.58
CA GLN A 232 19.90 -0.40 3.59
C GLN A 232 20.66 -0.46 2.25
N HIS A 233 20.41 -1.49 1.45
CA HIS A 233 21.02 -1.68 0.13
C HIS A 233 20.07 -1.33 -1.02
N GLY A 234 18.92 -0.71 -0.76
CA GLY A 234 17.93 -0.41 -1.78
C GLY A 234 17.38 -1.65 -2.47
N LYS A 235 17.30 -2.80 -1.79
CA LYS A 235 16.91 -4.09 -2.37
C LYS A 235 15.69 -4.67 -1.69
N SER A 236 14.84 -5.35 -2.47
CA SER A 236 13.80 -6.19 -1.89
C SER A 236 14.43 -7.44 -1.24
N ILE A 237 13.63 -8.12 -0.40
CA ILE A 237 14.07 -9.39 0.19
C ILE A 237 14.30 -10.47 -0.87
N PHE A 238 13.64 -10.38 -2.02
CA PHE A 238 13.81 -11.34 -3.13
C PHE A 238 15.19 -11.26 -3.76
N THR A 239 15.76 -10.06 -3.86
CA THR A 239 17.12 -9.85 -4.39
C THR A 239 18.18 -10.03 -3.32
N TYR A 240 17.89 -9.62 -2.08
CA TYR A 240 18.86 -9.68 -0.99
C TYR A 240 19.02 -11.10 -0.39
N ASP A 241 17.91 -11.80 -0.14
CA ASP A 241 17.89 -13.16 0.42
C ASP A 241 16.66 -13.96 -0.08
N LYS A 242 16.72 -14.35 -1.35
CA LYS A 242 15.62 -15.04 -2.05
C LYS A 242 15.17 -16.36 -1.43
N ASN A 243 16.02 -17.01 -0.66
CA ASN A 243 15.75 -18.30 -0.03
C ASN A 243 15.25 -18.16 1.42
N SER A 244 15.00 -16.92 1.87
CA SER A 244 14.50 -16.68 3.21
C SER A 244 13.01 -16.98 3.37
N LYS A 245 12.62 -17.34 4.59
CA LYS A 245 11.19 -17.51 4.93
C LYS A 245 10.36 -16.25 4.71
N VAL A 246 10.99 -15.06 4.72
CA VAL A 246 10.31 -13.79 4.44
C VAL A 246 10.09 -13.63 2.95
N ALA A 247 11.05 -13.99 2.11
CA ALA A 247 10.87 -14.00 0.66
C ALA A 247 9.73 -14.96 0.26
N ASP A 248 9.70 -16.17 0.85
CA ASP A 248 8.59 -17.12 0.64
C ASP A 248 7.24 -16.53 1.07
N ALA A 249 7.21 -15.83 2.21
CA ALA A 249 5.99 -15.21 2.71
C ALA A 249 5.49 -14.10 1.76
N TYR A 250 6.35 -13.19 1.30
CA TYR A 250 5.93 -12.16 0.36
C TYR A 250 5.58 -12.71 -1.03
N SER A 251 6.24 -13.79 -1.47
CA SER A 251 5.86 -14.52 -2.69
C SER A 251 4.44 -15.11 -2.57
N SER A 252 4.13 -15.69 -1.42
CA SER A 252 2.80 -16.25 -1.12
C SER A 252 1.75 -15.14 -1.05
N LEU A 253 2.05 -14.02 -0.39
CA LEU A 253 1.15 -12.87 -0.31
C LEU A 253 0.84 -12.30 -1.71
N ALA A 254 1.87 -12.15 -2.57
CA ALA A 254 1.67 -11.70 -3.94
C ALA A 254 0.75 -12.65 -4.74
N LYS A 255 0.90 -13.96 -4.55
CA LYS A 255 0.01 -14.96 -5.17
C LYS A 255 -1.42 -14.84 -4.66
N GLU A 256 -1.64 -14.67 -3.36
CA GLU A 256 -2.97 -14.48 -2.78
C GLU A 256 -3.66 -13.22 -3.36
N VAL A 257 -2.93 -12.11 -3.48
CA VAL A 257 -3.43 -10.87 -4.10
C VAL A 257 -3.80 -11.08 -5.58
N LEU A 258 -2.99 -11.83 -6.34
CA LEU A 258 -3.24 -12.12 -7.75
C LEU A 258 -4.45 -13.04 -7.97
N ILE A 259 -4.69 -14.01 -7.09
CA ILE A 259 -5.83 -14.94 -7.18
C ILE A 259 -7.13 -14.19 -6.95
N ASP A 260 -7.20 -13.36 -5.92
CA ASP A 260 -8.36 -12.53 -5.62
C ASP A 260 -8.72 -11.58 -6.78
N GLY A 261 -7.72 -11.08 -7.50
CA GLY A 261 -7.91 -10.29 -8.73
C GLY A 261 -8.51 -11.09 -9.89
N LYS A 262 -8.12 -12.36 -10.06
CA LYS A 262 -8.62 -13.23 -11.16
C LYS A 262 -10.06 -13.71 -10.94
N GLU A 263 -10.43 -14.08 -9.72
CA GLU A 263 -11.78 -14.54 -9.40
C GLU A 263 -12.81 -13.43 -9.58
N ARG A 264 -12.47 -12.20 -9.25
CA ARG A 264 -13.34 -11.04 -9.46
C ARG A 264 -13.54 -10.69 -10.92
N ASN A 265 -12.50 -10.80 -11.75
CA ASN A 265 -12.62 -10.60 -13.21
C ASN A 265 -13.53 -11.65 -13.85
N LYS A 266 -13.52 -12.90 -13.38
CA LYS A 266 -14.47 -13.93 -13.83
C LYS A 266 -15.92 -13.60 -13.47
N ASN A 267 -16.15 -13.13 -12.25
CA ASN A 267 -17.48 -12.77 -11.75
C ASN A 267 -18.04 -11.47 -12.38
N ALA A 268 -17.18 -10.53 -12.78
CA ALA A 268 -17.59 -9.34 -13.53
C ALA A 268 -18.04 -9.68 -14.95
N ASN A 269 -17.27 -10.54 -15.66
CA ASN A 269 -17.60 -10.98 -17.01
C ASN A 269 -18.85 -11.87 -17.06
N SER A 270 -19.17 -12.62 -15.99
CA SER A 270 -20.37 -13.44 -15.94
C SER A 270 -21.67 -12.62 -15.74
N LYS A 271 -21.59 -11.41 -15.23
CA LYS A 271 -22.76 -10.51 -15.06
C LYS A 271 -23.12 -9.72 -16.33
N ASP A 272 -22.19 -9.57 -17.27
CA ASP A 272 -22.45 -8.89 -18.57
C ASP A 272 -23.16 -9.78 -19.62
N TYR A 273 -23.26 -11.09 -19.39
CA TYR A 273 -23.96 -12.03 -20.28
C TYR A 273 -25.42 -12.31 -19.87
N THR A 274 -25.94 -11.59 -18.86
CA THR A 274 -27.33 -11.77 -18.37
C THR A 274 -28.10 -10.44 -18.33
N ARG A 275 -27.92 -9.61 -19.35
CA ARG A 275 -28.80 -8.46 -19.64
C ARG A 275 -29.23 -8.47 -21.09
#